data_415a3a85ddc2e395edf49a186f804040
#
_entry.id   415a3a85ddc2e395edf49a186f804040
#
_cell.length_a   1.000
_cell.length_b   1.000
_cell.length_c   1.000
_cell.angle_alpha   90.00
_cell.angle_beta   90.00
_cell.angle_gamma   90.00
#
_symmetry.space_group_name_H-M   'P 1'
#
loop_
_entity.id
_entity.type
_entity.pdbx_description
1 polymer ?
#
loop_
_entity_poly.entity_id
_entity_poly.type
_entity_poly.pdbx_seq_one_letter_code
_entity_poly.pdbx_strand_id
1 'polypeptide(L)' 'MHAWLCENPVGVDALTWKELPTPTPGPGQVLIQIEAASLNFPDLLIVQNKYQMKPELPFVPGSEYAGVVQAIGD' A
#
# COMPACT_ATOMS: atom_id res chain seq x y z
N MET A 1 3.95 2.57 11.86
CA MET A 1 2.85 3.15 11.06
C MET A 1 1.65 2.21 11.04
N HIS A 2 0.48 2.75 10.78
CA HIS A 2 -0.73 1.92 10.62
C HIS A 2 -1.17 1.90 9.18
N ALA A 3 -1.69 0.76 8.73
CA ALA A 3 -2.18 0.61 7.37
C ALA A 3 -3.26 -0.48 7.29
N TRP A 4 -4.07 -0.40 6.26
CA TRP A 4 -4.97 -1.48 5.88
C TRP A 4 -4.16 -2.51 5.11
N LEU A 5 -4.05 -3.71 5.66
CA LEU A 5 -3.22 -4.78 5.08
C LEU A 5 -4.11 -5.82 4.40
N CYS A 6 -3.77 -6.17 3.18
CA CYS A 6 -4.42 -7.25 2.44
C CYS A 6 -3.60 -8.52 2.60
N GLU A 7 -4.09 -9.43 3.43
CA GLU A 7 -3.48 -10.75 3.64
C GLU A 7 -4.17 -11.82 2.81
N ASN A 8 -5.41 -11.54 2.39
CA ASN A 8 -6.21 -12.48 1.61
C ASN A 8 -7.06 -11.69 0.60
N PRO A 9 -6.80 -11.79 -0.71
CA PRO A 9 -7.45 -10.94 -1.70
C PRO A 9 -8.84 -11.45 -2.10
N VAL A 10 -9.76 -11.42 -1.14
CA VAL A 10 -11.15 -11.85 -1.34
C VAL A 10 -12.16 -10.71 -1.18
N GLY A 11 -11.70 -9.47 -1.08
CA GLY A 11 -12.56 -8.29 -1.00
C GLY A 11 -12.16 -7.36 0.13
N VAL A 12 -12.81 -6.19 0.18
CA VAL A 12 -12.45 -5.15 1.15
C VAL A 12 -12.73 -5.55 2.59
N ASP A 13 -13.69 -6.43 2.81
CA ASP A 13 -14.04 -6.89 4.17
C ASP A 13 -12.91 -7.73 4.81
N ALA A 14 -12.01 -8.25 3.99
CA ALA A 14 -10.88 -9.05 4.47
C ALA A 14 -9.65 -8.19 4.79
N LEU A 15 -9.69 -6.89 4.56
CA LEU A 15 -8.59 -6.00 4.94
C LEU A 15 -8.53 -5.85 6.45
N THR A 16 -7.30 -5.80 6.99
CA THR A 16 -7.08 -5.63 8.43
C THR A 16 -6.30 -4.35 8.69
N TRP A 17 -6.72 -3.60 9.72
CA TRP A 17 -6.00 -2.41 10.17
C TRP A 17 -4.92 -2.85 11.13
N LYS A 18 -3.67 -2.67 10.74
CA LYS A 18 -2.54 -3.15 11.52
C LYS A 18 -1.45 -2.10 11.66
N GLU A 19 -0.74 -2.16 12.79
CA GLU A 19 0.50 -1.43 12.93
C GLU A 19 1.61 -2.22 12.24
N LEU A 20 2.35 -1.53 11.37
CA LEU A 20 3.45 -2.10 10.60
C LEU A 20 4.72 -1.30 10.86
N PRO A 21 5.91 -1.92 10.74
CA PRO A 21 7.14 -1.16 10.83
C PRO A 21 7.24 -0.14 9.70
N THR A 22 7.82 1.02 10.00
CA THR A 22 8.08 2.02 8.97
C THR A 22 9.09 1.46 7.98
N PRO A 23 8.78 1.46 6.67
CA PRO A 23 9.69 0.88 5.69
C PRO A 23 10.96 1.69 5.54
N THR A 24 12.03 1.00 5.11
CA THR A 24 13.31 1.64 4.78
C THR A 24 13.44 1.67 3.26
N PRO A 25 13.75 2.84 2.65
CA PRO A 25 13.88 2.90 1.20
C PRO A 25 15.13 2.14 0.73
N GLY A 26 14.93 1.29 -0.29
CA GLY A 26 16.02 0.59 -0.95
C GLY A 26 16.62 1.40 -2.10
N PRO A 27 17.58 0.84 -2.84
CA PRO A 27 18.18 1.52 -4.00
C PRO A 27 17.11 1.96 -5.01
N GLY A 28 17.17 3.21 -5.43
CA GLY A 28 16.21 3.78 -6.37
C GLY A 28 14.84 4.10 -5.77
N GLN A 29 14.71 4.03 -4.46
CA GLN A 29 13.45 4.30 -3.76
C GLN A 29 13.54 5.51 -2.88
N VAL A 30 12.37 6.08 -2.54
CA VAL A 30 12.26 7.15 -1.56
C VAL A 30 11.20 6.79 -0.54
N LEU A 31 11.37 7.25 0.70
CA LEU A 31 10.36 7.14 1.74
C LEU A 31 9.59 8.45 1.80
N ILE A 32 8.27 8.35 1.72
CA ILE A 32 7.39 9.53 1.69
C ILE A 32 6.51 9.54 2.93
N GLN A 33 6.50 10.69 3.63
CA GLN A 33 5.51 10.96 4.66
C GLN A 33 4.22 11.34 3.97
N ILE A 34 3.24 10.43 3.97
CA ILE A 34 1.98 10.66 3.26
C ILE A 34 1.13 11.69 4.01
N GLU A 35 0.64 12.68 3.29
CA GLU A 35 -0.30 13.68 3.82
C GLU A 35 -1.72 13.44 3.33
N ALA A 36 -1.87 12.83 2.15
CA ALA A 36 -3.16 12.49 1.59
C ALA A 36 -3.02 11.28 0.68
N ALA A 37 -4.03 10.43 0.68
CA ALA A 37 -4.08 9.26 -0.20
C ALA A 37 -5.51 9.05 -0.65
N SER A 38 -5.69 8.57 -1.88
CA SER A 38 -7.02 8.27 -2.41
C SER A 38 -7.17 6.78 -2.67
N LEU A 39 -8.42 6.34 -2.70
CA LEU A 39 -8.80 4.99 -3.09
C LEU A 39 -9.45 5.06 -4.46
N ASN A 40 -9.09 4.15 -5.34
CA ASN A 40 -9.52 4.15 -6.72
C ASN A 40 -10.07 2.79 -7.13
N PHE A 41 -10.76 2.74 -8.25
CA PHE A 41 -11.37 1.50 -8.74
C PHE A 41 -10.37 0.35 -8.90
N PRO A 42 -9.14 0.54 -9.44
CA PRO A 42 -8.16 -0.55 -9.48
C PRO A 42 -7.83 -1.14 -8.12
N ASP A 43 -7.81 -0.32 -7.06
CA ASP A 43 -7.54 -0.80 -5.71
C ASP A 43 -8.58 -1.81 -5.25
N LEU A 44 -9.85 -1.56 -5.58
CA LEU A 44 -10.94 -2.47 -5.27
C LEU A 44 -10.75 -3.82 -5.98
N LEU A 45 -10.35 -3.79 -7.25
CA LEU A 45 -10.10 -5.00 -8.02
C LEU A 45 -8.89 -5.78 -7.50
N ILE A 46 -7.84 -5.08 -7.09
CA ILE A 46 -6.62 -5.70 -6.58
C ILE A 46 -6.90 -6.50 -5.31
N VAL A 47 -7.68 -5.93 -4.36
CA VAL A 47 -7.98 -6.64 -3.11
C VAL A 47 -8.98 -7.79 -3.32
N GLN A 48 -9.64 -7.85 -4.47
CA GLN A 48 -10.52 -8.96 -4.86
C GLN A 48 -9.80 -9.99 -5.75
N ASN A 49 -8.51 -9.79 -6.03
CA ASN A 49 -7.71 -10.62 -6.93
C ASN A 49 -8.29 -10.66 -8.35
N LYS A 50 -8.83 -9.53 -8.81
CA LYS A 50 -9.50 -9.40 -10.11
C LYS A 50 -8.80 -8.44 -11.07
N TYR A 51 -7.66 -7.88 -10.67
CA TYR A 51 -6.90 -6.95 -11.49
C TYR A 51 -5.73 -7.67 -12.15
N GLN A 52 -5.18 -7.09 -13.22
CA GLN A 52 -4.04 -7.67 -13.93
C GLN A 52 -2.78 -7.72 -13.07
N MET A 53 -2.53 -6.66 -12.30
CA MET A 53 -1.44 -6.63 -11.35
C MET A 53 -1.87 -7.34 -10.07
N LYS A 54 -1.08 -8.33 -9.65
CA LYS A 54 -1.36 -9.10 -8.42
C LYS A 54 -0.12 -9.04 -7.53
N PRO A 55 -0.08 -8.07 -6.59
CA PRO A 55 1.05 -7.95 -5.68
C PRO A 55 1.22 -9.19 -4.83
N GLU A 56 2.44 -9.41 -4.36
CA GLU A 56 2.70 -10.48 -3.40
C GLU A 56 2.01 -10.18 -2.07
N LEU A 57 1.44 -11.22 -1.46
CA LEU A 57 0.77 -11.11 -0.17
C LEU A 57 1.78 -11.22 0.98
N PRO A 58 1.58 -10.51 2.09
CA PRO A 58 0.58 -9.47 2.28
C PRO A 58 1.00 -8.15 1.64
N PHE A 59 0.04 -7.31 1.27
CA PHE A 59 0.36 -6.00 0.70
C PHE A 59 -0.60 -4.93 1.22
N VAL A 60 -0.19 -3.66 1.11
CA VAL A 60 -1.02 -2.51 1.44
C VAL A 60 -1.57 -1.96 0.13
N PRO A 61 -2.91 -1.97 -0.07
CA PRO A 61 -3.50 -1.45 -1.31
C PRO A 61 -3.42 0.07 -1.39
N GLY A 62 -3.49 0.58 -2.61
CA GLY A 62 -3.45 2.01 -2.91
C GLY A 62 -2.27 2.35 -3.79
N SER A 63 -2.48 3.25 -4.74
CA SER A 63 -1.44 3.62 -5.70
C SER A 63 -1.39 5.12 -5.98
N GLU A 64 -2.19 5.92 -5.26
CA GLU A 64 -2.21 7.37 -5.46
C GLU A 64 -2.12 8.08 -4.10
N TYR A 65 -1.14 8.97 -3.98
CA TYR A 65 -0.90 9.67 -2.73
C TYR A 65 -0.13 10.97 -2.99
N ALA A 66 -0.12 11.83 -1.98
CA ALA A 66 0.70 13.03 -1.95
C ALA A 66 1.36 13.17 -0.59
N GLY A 67 2.58 13.64 -0.56
CA GLY A 67 3.32 13.79 0.69
C GLY A 67 4.67 14.41 0.50
N VAL A 68 5.52 14.28 1.50
CA VAL A 68 6.86 14.87 1.54
C VAL A 68 7.90 13.76 1.63
N VAL A 69 8.95 13.86 0.83
CA VAL A 69 10.07 12.92 0.88
C VAL A 69 10.77 13.05 2.22
N GLN A 70 10.87 11.95 2.95
CA GLN A 70 11.51 11.87 4.26
C GLN A 70 12.92 11.33 4.19
N ALA A 71 13.15 10.35 3.30
CA ALA A 71 14.45 9.70 3.16
C ALA A 71 14.60 9.19 1.73
N ILE A 72 15.83 9.05 1.30
CA ILE A 72 16.19 8.58 -0.03
C ILE A 72 17.07 7.35 0.14
N GLY A 73 16.78 6.29 -0.63
CA GLY A 73 17.63 5.11 -0.69
C GLY A 73 18.86 5.35 -1.54
N ASP A 74 19.83 4.48 -1.42
CA ASP A 74 21.11 4.57 -2.16
C ASP A 74 20.96 4.29 -3.66
#